data_975ac73f20fb21d7029a0db6c246f371
#
_entry.id   975ac73f20fb21d7029a0db6c246f371
#
_cell.length_a   1.000
_cell.length_b   1.000
_cell.length_c   1.000
_cell.angle_alpha   90.00
_cell.angle_beta   90.00
_cell.angle_gamma   90.00
#
_symmetry.space_group_name_H-M   'P 1'
#
loop_
_entity.id
_entity.type
_entity.pdbx_description
1 polymer ?
#
loop_
_entity_poly.entity_id
_entity_poly.type
_entity_poly.pdbx_seq_one_letter_code
_entity_poly.pdbx_strand_id
1 'polypeptide(L)'
;MTEDWGAVARAINQRMSELGMNQRELTERSQVSKAIVGELQNNKVQRRRSERTLEALSVALDLHPNHLHAVLSGRRPPQAGEPAARDDDIPGRLSVIEHQLREILDRLGGIDALTDQVKEISANVETVVERLDINRKRPDR
;
A
#
# COMPACT_ATOMS: atom_id res chain seq x y z
N MET A 1 -7.95 -21.25 23.33
CA MET A 1 -7.79 -20.96 21.90
C MET A 1 -6.40 -21.41 21.48
N THR A 2 -6.32 -22.23 20.48
CA THR A 2 -5.05 -22.71 19.92
C THR A 2 -4.55 -21.69 18.90
N GLU A 3 -3.32 -21.24 19.06
CA GLU A 3 -2.63 -20.39 18.10
C GLU A 3 -2.36 -21.21 16.82
N ASP A 4 -2.90 -20.76 15.67
CA ASP A 4 -2.69 -21.45 14.37
C ASP A 4 -1.52 -20.83 13.60
N TRP A 5 -0.32 -21.23 13.97
CA TRP A 5 0.91 -20.81 13.28
C TRP A 5 0.99 -21.34 11.85
N GLY A 6 0.30 -22.46 11.55
CA GLY A 6 0.19 -22.97 10.20
C GLY A 6 -0.62 -22.03 9.29
N ALA A 7 -1.70 -21.44 9.81
CA ALA A 7 -2.46 -20.43 9.08
C ALA A 7 -1.63 -19.17 8.84
N VAL A 8 -0.84 -18.74 9.83
CA VAL A 8 0.09 -17.60 9.67
C VAL A 8 1.11 -17.87 8.58
N ALA A 9 1.73 -19.05 8.57
CA ALA A 9 2.69 -19.45 7.53
C ALA A 9 2.07 -19.41 6.13
N ARG A 10 0.87 -19.94 5.99
CA ARG A 10 0.12 -19.91 4.71
C ARG A 10 -0.18 -18.49 4.27
N ALA A 11 -0.66 -17.62 5.19
CA ALA A 11 -0.96 -16.23 4.89
C ALA A 11 0.28 -15.44 4.42
N ILE A 12 1.42 -15.63 5.09
CA ILE A 12 2.69 -14.99 4.70
C ILE A 12 3.10 -15.45 3.30
N ASN A 13 3.15 -16.76 3.05
CA ASN A 13 3.60 -17.33 1.78
C ASN A 13 2.69 -16.93 0.62
N GLN A 14 1.38 -16.96 0.83
CA GLN A 14 0.40 -16.53 -0.17
C GLN A 14 0.60 -15.05 -0.52
N ARG A 15 0.71 -14.19 0.48
CA ARG A 15 0.85 -12.75 0.23
C ARG A 15 2.17 -12.39 -0.42
N MET A 16 3.26 -13.05 -0.04
CA MET A 16 4.55 -12.91 -0.72
C MET A 16 4.46 -13.29 -2.21
N SER A 17 3.75 -14.37 -2.52
CA SER A 17 3.52 -14.81 -3.91
C SER A 17 2.70 -13.78 -4.69
N GLU A 18 1.65 -13.22 -4.10
CA GLU A 18 0.81 -12.17 -4.71
C GLU A 18 1.62 -10.90 -5.01
N LEU A 19 2.54 -10.51 -4.12
CA LEU A 19 3.39 -9.34 -4.26
C LEU A 19 4.65 -9.59 -5.10
N GLY A 20 4.93 -10.83 -5.49
CA GLY A 20 6.18 -11.22 -6.13
C GLY A 20 7.42 -11.00 -5.24
N MET A 21 7.24 -11.01 -3.92
CA MET A 21 8.25 -10.68 -2.92
C MET A 21 9.01 -11.92 -2.49
N ASN A 22 10.34 -11.80 -2.39
CA ASN A 22 11.18 -12.87 -1.86
C ASN A 22 11.46 -12.69 -0.35
N GLN A 23 12.01 -13.75 0.28
CA GLN A 23 12.30 -13.74 1.71
C GLN A 23 13.27 -12.62 2.14
N ARG A 24 14.22 -12.26 1.30
CA ARG A 24 15.19 -11.21 1.57
C ARG A 24 14.48 -9.84 1.64
N GLU A 25 13.62 -9.57 0.68
CA GLU A 25 12.83 -8.34 0.64
C GLU A 25 11.91 -8.22 1.85
N LEU A 26 11.25 -9.32 2.24
CA LEU A 26 10.43 -9.33 3.45
C LEU A 26 11.26 -9.05 4.71
N THR A 27 12.46 -9.61 4.81
CA THR A 27 13.39 -9.36 5.92
C THR A 27 13.81 -7.88 5.96
N GLU A 28 14.16 -7.30 4.82
CA GLU A 28 14.56 -5.91 4.70
C GLU A 28 13.41 -4.93 5.04
N ARG A 29 12.20 -5.19 4.54
CA ARG A 29 11.03 -4.36 4.80
C ARG A 29 10.52 -4.44 6.24
N SER A 30 10.48 -5.65 6.80
CA SER A 30 9.94 -5.86 8.14
C SER A 30 10.93 -5.57 9.26
N GLN A 31 12.23 -5.49 8.95
CA GLN A 31 13.33 -5.43 9.93
C GLN A 31 13.31 -6.63 10.90
N VAL A 32 12.68 -7.74 10.51
CA VAL A 32 12.66 -9.01 11.23
C VAL A 32 13.78 -9.90 10.69
N SER A 33 14.51 -10.58 11.59
CA SER A 33 15.64 -11.41 11.16
C SER A 33 15.22 -12.52 10.19
N LYS A 34 16.10 -12.85 9.24
CA LYS A 34 15.88 -13.93 8.26
C LYS A 34 15.54 -15.28 8.92
N ALA A 35 16.15 -15.56 10.08
CA ALA A 35 15.86 -16.78 10.84
C ALA A 35 14.38 -16.82 11.28
N ILE A 36 13.88 -15.73 11.84
CA ILE A 36 12.48 -15.63 12.29
C ILE A 36 11.51 -15.71 11.10
N VAL A 37 11.81 -15.02 10.00
CA VAL A 37 11.00 -15.08 8.78
C VAL A 37 10.96 -16.53 8.26
N GLY A 38 12.10 -17.21 8.17
CA GLY A 38 12.18 -18.60 7.72
C GLY A 38 11.46 -19.58 8.64
N GLU A 39 11.53 -19.38 9.96
CA GLU A 39 10.79 -20.21 10.92
C GLU A 39 9.28 -20.06 10.75
N LEU A 40 8.78 -18.83 10.59
CA LEU A 40 7.36 -18.54 10.41
C LEU A 40 6.84 -19.07 9.07
N GLN A 41 7.57 -18.88 7.96
CA GLN A 41 7.18 -19.37 6.64
C GLN A 41 7.08 -20.89 6.57
N ASN A 42 7.99 -21.59 7.27
CA ASN A 42 8.06 -23.04 7.23
C ASN A 42 7.33 -23.72 8.38
N ASN A 43 6.74 -22.96 9.29
CA ASN A 43 6.08 -23.46 10.50
C ASN A 43 6.96 -24.45 11.31
N LYS A 44 8.29 -24.24 11.32
CA LYS A 44 9.25 -25.20 11.88
C LYS A 44 9.44 -25.10 13.38
N VAL A 45 9.22 -23.93 13.96
CA VAL A 45 9.42 -23.67 15.39
C VAL A 45 8.23 -22.90 15.93
N GLN A 46 7.40 -23.57 16.72
CA GLN A 46 6.25 -22.96 17.38
C GLN A 46 6.71 -22.27 18.68
N ARG A 47 7.46 -21.18 18.53
CA ARG A 47 7.71 -20.27 19.66
C ARG A 47 6.73 -19.12 19.59
N ARG A 48 6.12 -18.81 20.73
CA ARG A 48 5.30 -17.60 20.84
C ARG A 48 6.12 -16.39 20.43
N ARG A 49 5.72 -15.77 19.33
CA ARG A 49 6.35 -14.54 18.85
C ARG A 49 5.65 -13.33 19.44
N SER A 50 6.39 -12.22 19.57
CA SER A 50 5.80 -10.97 20.03
C SER A 50 4.78 -10.45 19.02
N GLU A 51 3.75 -9.78 19.50
CA GLU A 51 2.75 -9.10 18.67
C GLU A 51 3.44 -8.12 17.70
N ARG A 52 4.47 -7.44 18.16
CA ARG A 52 5.29 -6.53 17.35
C ARG A 52 5.94 -7.20 16.14
N THR A 53 6.35 -8.47 16.25
CA THR A 53 6.91 -9.22 15.10
C THR A 53 5.84 -9.50 14.04
N LEU A 54 4.65 -9.90 14.46
CA LEU A 54 3.52 -10.15 13.55
C LEU A 54 3.03 -8.85 12.91
N GLU A 55 3.00 -7.77 13.66
CA GLU A 55 2.68 -6.43 13.17
C GLU A 55 3.67 -5.98 12.08
N ALA A 56 4.98 -6.05 12.37
CA ALA A 56 6.01 -5.67 11.42
C ALA A 56 5.95 -6.48 10.10
N LEU A 57 5.68 -7.78 10.20
CA LEU A 57 5.49 -8.63 9.02
C LEU A 57 4.20 -8.30 8.28
N SER A 58 3.11 -8.02 8.98
CA SER A 58 1.84 -7.61 8.36
C SER A 58 2.02 -6.33 7.54
N VAL A 59 2.65 -5.31 8.12
CA VAL A 59 2.94 -4.03 7.45
C VAL A 59 3.85 -4.22 6.24
N ALA A 60 4.92 -5.02 6.38
CA ALA A 60 5.85 -5.31 5.28
C ALA A 60 5.20 -6.04 4.11
N LEU A 61 4.11 -6.77 4.36
CA LEU A 61 3.30 -7.47 3.38
C LEU A 61 2.14 -6.63 2.82
N ASP A 62 2.09 -5.34 3.11
CA ASP A 62 1.00 -4.43 2.76
C ASP A 62 -0.37 -4.91 3.27
N LEU A 63 -0.38 -5.50 4.47
CA LEU A 63 -1.57 -5.94 5.18
C LEU A 63 -1.86 -5.01 6.37
N HIS A 64 -3.08 -5.11 6.90
CA HIS A 64 -3.41 -4.43 8.15
C HIS A 64 -2.46 -4.88 9.29
N PRO A 65 -1.93 -4.01 10.18
CA PRO A 65 -0.98 -4.38 11.24
C PRO A 65 -1.44 -5.58 12.08
N ASN A 66 -2.72 -5.68 12.37
CA ASN A 66 -3.30 -6.77 13.15
C ASN A 66 -3.68 -8.02 12.32
N HIS A 67 -3.38 -8.05 11.02
CA HIS A 67 -3.81 -9.13 10.13
C HIS A 67 -3.28 -10.49 10.58
N LEU A 68 -1.96 -10.64 10.72
CA LEU A 68 -1.35 -11.91 11.10
C LEU A 68 -1.71 -12.32 12.54
N HIS A 69 -1.93 -11.36 13.44
CA HIS A 69 -2.40 -11.65 14.78
C HIS A 69 -3.85 -12.17 14.78
N ALA A 70 -4.71 -11.61 13.93
CA ALA A 70 -6.08 -12.10 13.76
C ALA A 70 -6.09 -13.51 13.18
N VAL A 71 -5.27 -13.78 12.15
CA VAL A 71 -5.08 -15.12 11.58
C VAL A 71 -4.60 -16.12 12.63
N LEU A 72 -3.60 -15.74 13.44
CA LEU A 72 -3.07 -16.58 14.53
C LEU A 72 -4.17 -16.95 15.53
N SER A 73 -5.06 -16.00 15.83
CA SER A 73 -6.16 -16.18 16.79
C SER A 73 -7.41 -16.84 16.17
N GLY A 74 -7.36 -17.25 14.89
CA GLY A 74 -8.50 -17.81 14.19
C GLY A 74 -9.65 -16.83 13.97
N ARG A 75 -9.39 -15.51 14.05
CA ARG A 75 -10.36 -14.46 13.78
C ARG A 75 -10.27 -14.02 12.34
N ARG A 76 -11.37 -13.41 11.84
CA ARG A 76 -11.35 -12.78 10.51
C ARG A 76 -10.28 -11.67 10.51
N PRO A 77 -9.30 -11.74 9.61
CA PRO A 77 -8.30 -10.69 9.50
C PRO A 77 -8.91 -9.40 8.96
N PRO A 78 -8.58 -8.23 9.53
CA PRO A 78 -9.02 -6.95 9.01
C PRO A 78 -8.37 -6.68 7.65
N GLN A 79 -9.07 -5.97 6.78
CA GLN A 79 -8.55 -5.55 5.49
C GLN A 79 -7.71 -4.28 5.62
N ALA A 80 -6.81 -4.04 4.65
CA ALA A 80 -6.07 -2.80 4.58
C ALA A 80 -7.07 -1.62 4.46
N GLY A 81 -6.92 -0.63 5.36
CA GLY A 81 -7.85 0.51 5.45
C GLY A 81 -9.10 0.28 6.30
N GLU A 82 -9.32 -0.91 6.86
CA GLU A 82 -10.40 -1.16 7.80
C GLU A 82 -10.04 -0.60 9.18
N PRO A 83 -10.93 0.17 9.84
CA PRO A 83 -10.64 0.69 11.18
C PRO A 83 -10.52 -0.45 12.18
N ALA A 84 -9.58 -0.31 13.11
CA ALA A 84 -9.36 -1.28 14.16
C ALA A 84 -10.60 -1.44 15.04
N ALA A 85 -10.89 -2.70 15.40
CA ALA A 85 -12.05 -3.06 16.22
C ALA A 85 -11.91 -2.65 17.70
N ARG A 86 -10.78 -2.03 18.10
CA ARG A 86 -10.51 -1.58 19.48
C ARG A 86 -10.05 -0.13 19.47
N ASP A 87 -10.58 0.67 20.41
CA ASP A 87 -10.23 2.09 20.58
C ASP A 87 -8.75 2.31 20.95
N ASP A 88 -8.06 1.28 21.45
CA ASP A 88 -6.66 1.29 21.86
C ASP A 88 -5.68 0.78 20.78
N ASP A 89 -6.16 0.39 19.60
CA ASP A 89 -5.31 -0.05 18.50
C ASP A 89 -4.75 1.15 17.71
N ILE A 90 -3.80 1.84 18.29
CA ILE A 90 -3.11 2.96 17.67
C ILE A 90 -2.40 2.56 16.37
N PRO A 91 -1.67 1.42 16.28
CA PRO A 91 -1.05 0.98 15.03
C PRO A 91 -2.04 0.76 13.89
N GLY A 92 -3.19 0.14 14.16
CA GLY A 92 -4.23 -0.07 13.16
C GLY A 92 -4.83 1.25 12.66
N ARG A 93 -5.07 2.20 13.56
CA ARG A 93 -5.56 3.54 13.19
C ARG A 93 -4.56 4.32 12.36
N LEU A 94 -3.27 4.25 12.70
CA LEU A 94 -2.20 4.85 11.91
C LEU A 94 -2.11 4.26 10.50
N SER A 95 -2.23 2.93 10.38
CA SER A 95 -2.24 2.25 9.07
C SER A 95 -3.42 2.70 8.18
N VAL A 96 -4.60 2.92 8.76
CA VAL A 96 -5.75 3.49 8.04
C VAL A 96 -5.43 4.88 7.52
N ILE A 97 -4.85 5.74 8.37
CA ILE A 97 -4.46 7.09 8.00
C ILE A 97 -3.40 7.08 6.89
N GLU A 98 -2.37 6.25 7.01
CA GLU A 98 -1.33 6.09 5.98
C GLU A 98 -1.89 5.61 4.65
N HIS A 99 -2.85 4.68 4.68
CA HIS A 99 -3.53 4.22 3.47
C HIS A 99 -4.33 5.34 2.81
N GLN A 100 -5.10 6.08 3.58
CA GLN A 100 -5.87 7.23 3.09
C GLN A 100 -4.97 8.34 2.54
N LEU A 101 -3.83 8.62 3.19
CA LEU A 101 -2.86 9.58 2.69
C LEU A 101 -2.26 9.17 1.35
N ARG A 102 -1.90 7.90 1.18
CA ARG A 102 -1.42 7.38 -0.11
C ARG A 102 -2.47 7.53 -1.20
N GLU A 103 -3.72 7.19 -0.92
CA GLU A 103 -4.82 7.36 -1.87
C GLU A 103 -5.02 8.82 -2.27
N ILE A 104 -4.93 9.75 -1.30
CA ILE A 104 -5.02 11.19 -1.56
C ILE A 104 -3.83 11.64 -2.43
N LEU A 105 -2.62 11.21 -2.15
CA LEU A 105 -1.43 11.55 -2.94
C LEU A 105 -1.54 11.05 -4.38
N ASP A 106 -2.04 9.85 -4.60
CA ASP A 106 -2.27 9.29 -5.94
C ASP A 106 -3.30 10.13 -6.71
N ARG A 107 -4.38 10.56 -6.05
CA ARG A 107 -5.39 11.43 -6.66
C ARG A 107 -4.83 12.82 -6.97
N LEU A 108 -4.01 13.40 -6.09
CA LEU A 108 -3.36 14.69 -6.31
C LEU A 108 -2.38 14.63 -7.49
N GLY A 109 -1.60 13.55 -7.61
CA GLY A 109 -0.72 13.34 -8.76
C GLY A 109 -1.49 13.32 -10.09
N GLY A 110 -2.69 12.74 -10.12
CA GLY A 110 -3.59 12.80 -11.27
C GLY A 110 -4.08 14.21 -11.60
N ILE A 111 -4.35 15.04 -10.58
CA ILE A 111 -4.77 16.44 -10.76
C ILE A 111 -3.63 17.28 -11.34
N ASP A 112 -2.41 17.09 -10.89
CA ASP A 112 -1.24 17.80 -11.42
C ASP A 112 -1.04 17.51 -12.91
N ALA A 113 -1.15 16.23 -13.32
CA ALA A 113 -1.08 15.83 -14.72
C ALA A 113 -2.19 16.48 -15.56
N LEU A 114 -3.43 16.54 -15.06
CA LEU A 114 -4.54 17.21 -15.71
C LEU A 114 -4.30 18.73 -15.84
N THR A 115 -3.73 19.34 -14.81
CA THR A 115 -3.39 20.78 -14.81
C THR A 115 -2.37 21.08 -15.91
N ASP A 116 -1.36 20.24 -16.09
CA ASP A 116 -0.36 20.41 -17.14
C ASP A 116 -0.95 20.20 -18.54
N GLN A 117 -1.84 19.22 -18.72
CA GLN A 117 -2.59 19.06 -19.96
C GLN A 117 -3.47 20.28 -20.28
N VAL A 118 -4.15 20.85 -19.31
CA VAL A 118 -4.96 22.05 -19.50
C VAL A 118 -4.09 23.24 -19.93
N LYS A 119 -2.92 23.44 -19.33
CA LYS A 119 -1.96 24.47 -19.74
C LYS A 119 -1.49 24.29 -21.18
N GLU A 120 -1.18 23.07 -21.59
CA GLU A 120 -0.77 22.74 -22.96
C GLU A 120 -1.90 23.03 -23.95
N ILE A 121 -3.13 22.61 -23.65
CA ILE A 121 -4.30 22.90 -24.48
C ILE A 121 -4.53 24.42 -24.58
N SER A 122 -4.42 25.17 -23.48
CA SER A 122 -4.57 26.63 -23.48
C SER A 122 -3.54 27.30 -24.39
N ALA A 123 -2.27 26.90 -24.30
CA ALA A 123 -1.20 27.43 -25.16
C ALA A 123 -1.45 27.13 -26.66
N ASN A 124 -1.93 25.92 -26.96
CA ASN A 124 -2.29 25.53 -28.33
C ASN A 124 -3.46 26.36 -28.88
N VAL A 125 -4.47 26.61 -28.05
CA VAL A 125 -5.63 27.45 -28.41
C VAL A 125 -5.20 28.89 -28.68
N GLU A 126 -4.36 29.48 -27.82
CA GLU A 126 -3.81 30.82 -28.04
C GLU A 126 -3.05 30.92 -29.36
N THR A 127 -2.21 29.94 -29.69
CA THR A 127 -1.48 29.88 -30.96
C THR A 127 -2.43 29.80 -32.15
N VAL A 128 -3.51 29.06 -32.06
CA VAL A 128 -4.52 28.95 -33.15
C VAL A 128 -5.24 30.29 -33.32
N VAL A 129 -5.65 30.93 -32.21
CA VAL A 129 -6.32 32.24 -32.24
C VAL A 129 -5.43 33.32 -32.88
N GLU A 130 -4.15 33.38 -32.48
CA GLU A 130 -3.20 34.32 -33.07
C GLU A 130 -3.03 34.11 -34.59
N ARG A 131 -2.94 32.86 -35.06
CA ARG A 131 -2.85 32.55 -36.49
C ARG A 131 -4.10 32.95 -37.27
N LEU A 132 -5.28 32.79 -36.69
CA LEU A 132 -6.53 33.19 -37.30
C LEU A 132 -6.64 34.72 -37.37
N ASP A 133 -6.22 35.47 -36.33
CA ASP A 133 -6.20 36.90 -36.32
C ASP A 133 -5.22 37.50 -37.35
N ILE A 134 -4.04 36.90 -37.54
CA ILE A 134 -3.06 37.29 -38.56
C ILE A 134 -3.67 37.10 -39.95
N ASN A 135 -4.33 35.98 -40.21
CA ASN A 135 -4.98 35.72 -41.49
C ASN A 135 -6.13 36.68 -41.80
N ARG A 136 -6.89 37.10 -40.77
CA ARG A 136 -7.99 38.05 -40.90
C ARG A 136 -7.50 39.46 -41.18
N LYS A 137 -6.29 39.84 -40.78
CA LYS A 137 -5.67 41.14 -40.99
C LYS A 137 -4.87 41.28 -42.30
N ARG A 138 -4.76 40.22 -43.09
CA ARG A 138 -4.16 40.29 -44.43
C ARG A 138 -5.22 40.88 -45.39
N PRO A 139 -5.03 42.08 -45.93
CA PRO A 139 -5.89 42.57 -46.98
C PRO A 139 -5.62 41.80 -48.25
N ASP A 140 -6.70 41.35 -48.89
CA ASP A 140 -6.63 40.81 -50.27
C ASP A 140 -5.88 41.77 -51.16
N ARG A 141 -4.81 41.27 -51.78
CA ARG A 141 -4.15 41.94 -52.91
C ARG A 141 -4.73 41.49 -54.21
#